data_da14ef45e1b119037fdd64783cbc324d
#
_entry.id   da14ef45e1b119037fdd64783cbc324d
#
_cell.length_a   1.000
_cell.length_b   1.000
_cell.length_c   1.000
_cell.angle_alpha   90.00
_cell.angle_beta   90.00
_cell.angle_gamma   90.00
#
_symmetry.space_group_name_H-M   'P 1'
#
loop_
_entity.id
_entity.type
_entity.pdbx_description
1 polymer ?
#
loop_
_entity_poly.entity_id
_entity_poly.type
_entity_poly.pdbx_seq_one_letter_code
_entity_poly.pdbx_strand_id
1 'polypeptide(L)' 'MLIRIKLSELLGKNKMTRKALAELVGVRPNTIGDLYHEKVKRVDLDLLNNICRVLGCDLSDLLEYQPDEEEK' A
#
# COMPACT_ATOMS: atom_id res chain seq x y z
N MET A 1 4.03 11.26 14.47
CA MET A 1 2.92 10.46 13.93
C MET A 1 3.17 10.16 12.47
N LEU A 2 3.05 8.91 12.10
CA LEU A 2 3.39 8.47 10.77
C LEU A 2 2.54 7.27 10.39
N ILE A 3 2.03 7.30 9.16
CA ILE A 3 1.35 6.14 8.61
C ILE A 3 2.28 5.52 7.58
N ARG A 4 2.67 4.28 7.81
CA ARG A 4 3.53 3.53 6.90
C ARG A 4 2.68 2.72 5.94
N ILE A 5 3.09 2.70 4.68
CA ILE A 5 2.43 1.88 3.67
C ILE A 5 3.38 0.73 3.37
N LYS A 6 2.98 -0.48 3.76
CA LYS A 6 3.84 -1.66 3.68
C LYS A 6 3.65 -2.43 2.38
N LEU A 7 3.35 -1.71 1.30
CA LEU A 7 3.07 -2.35 0.02
C LEU A 7 4.28 -3.12 -0.52
N SER A 8 5.49 -2.56 -0.35
CA SER A 8 6.68 -3.23 -0.85
C SER A 8 6.87 -4.59 -0.21
N GLU A 9 6.57 -4.71 1.09
CA GLU A 9 6.69 -5.98 1.78
C GLU A 9 5.66 -6.98 1.28
N LEU A 10 4.43 -6.50 1.04
CA LEU A 10 3.38 -7.38 0.54
C LEU A 10 3.67 -7.86 -0.87
N LEU A 11 4.17 -6.98 -1.73
CA LEU A 11 4.53 -7.37 -3.08
C LEU A 11 5.68 -8.38 -3.08
N GLY A 12 6.67 -8.16 -2.21
CA GLY A 12 7.77 -9.11 -2.10
C GLY A 12 7.29 -10.47 -1.60
N LYS A 13 6.40 -10.47 -0.62
CA LYS A 13 5.85 -11.71 -0.07
C LYS A 13 5.06 -12.47 -1.13
N ASN A 14 4.32 -11.76 -1.97
CA ASN A 14 3.50 -12.39 -3.00
C ASN A 14 4.24 -12.55 -4.32
N LYS A 15 5.49 -12.13 -4.38
CA LYS A 15 6.32 -12.22 -5.59
C LYS A 15 5.62 -11.55 -6.78
N MET A 16 5.05 -10.39 -6.52
CA MET A 16 4.30 -9.65 -7.52
C MET A 16 4.98 -8.32 -7.80
N THR A 17 4.97 -7.91 -9.08
CA THR A 17 5.55 -6.62 -9.45
C THR A 17 4.53 -5.51 -9.26
N ARG A 18 5.03 -4.27 -9.20
CA ARG A 18 4.15 -3.11 -9.13
C ARG A 18 3.25 -3.02 -10.36
N LYS A 19 3.82 -3.32 -11.53
CA LYS A 19 3.06 -3.26 -12.77
C LYS A 19 1.93 -4.29 -12.77
N ALA A 20 2.21 -5.50 -12.31
CA ALA A 20 1.20 -6.55 -12.25
C ALA A 20 0.06 -6.14 -11.31
N LEU A 21 0.40 -5.58 -10.15
CA LEU A 21 -0.63 -5.14 -9.22
C LEU A 21 -1.48 -4.03 -9.84
N ALA A 22 -0.83 -3.06 -10.51
CA ALA A 22 -1.56 -1.97 -11.14
C ALA A 22 -2.58 -2.48 -12.14
N GLU A 23 -2.20 -3.49 -12.92
CA GLU A 23 -3.11 -4.07 -13.90
C GLU A 23 -4.28 -4.79 -13.22
N LEU A 24 -3.99 -5.50 -12.14
CA LEU A 24 -5.03 -6.25 -11.44
C LEU A 24 -6.04 -5.35 -10.74
N VAL A 25 -5.60 -4.21 -10.22
CA VAL A 25 -6.51 -3.29 -9.54
C VAL A 25 -7.04 -2.20 -10.48
N GLY A 26 -6.56 -2.15 -11.73
CA GLY A 26 -7.10 -1.24 -12.72
C GLY A 26 -6.66 0.21 -12.58
N VAL A 27 -5.44 0.44 -12.11
CA VAL A 27 -4.89 1.78 -11.99
C VAL A 27 -3.58 1.88 -12.74
N ARG A 28 -3.08 3.11 -12.86
CA ARG A 28 -1.81 3.33 -13.54
C ARG A 28 -0.65 2.85 -12.67
N PRO A 29 0.43 2.36 -13.30
CA PRO A 29 1.61 1.94 -12.54
C PRO A 29 2.16 3.05 -11.64
N ASN A 30 2.06 4.32 -12.05
CA ASN A 30 2.54 5.43 -11.23
C ASN A 30 1.81 5.50 -9.89
N THR A 31 0.50 5.20 -9.89
CA THR A 31 -0.27 5.21 -8.66
C THR A 31 0.26 4.16 -7.69
N ILE A 32 0.54 2.96 -8.19
CA ILE A 32 1.10 1.91 -7.35
C ILE A 32 2.52 2.26 -6.94
N GLY A 33 3.30 2.88 -7.83
CA GLY A 33 4.65 3.31 -7.49
C GLY A 33 4.68 4.32 -6.35
N ASP A 34 3.74 5.27 -6.37
CA ASP A 34 3.67 6.26 -5.30
C ASP A 34 3.35 5.60 -3.95
N LEU A 35 2.44 4.63 -3.96
CA LEU A 35 2.16 3.87 -2.75
C LEU A 35 3.36 3.06 -2.30
N TYR A 36 4.04 2.42 -3.25
CA TYR A 36 5.20 1.60 -2.96
C TYR A 36 6.30 2.42 -2.28
N HIS A 37 6.49 3.66 -2.72
CA HIS A 37 7.51 4.54 -2.18
C HIS A 37 7.00 5.44 -1.06
N GLU A 38 5.75 5.26 -0.65
CA GLU A 38 5.14 6.01 0.45
C GLU A 38 5.14 7.52 0.19
N LYS A 39 4.87 7.90 -1.05
CA LYS A 39 4.88 9.31 -1.46
C LYS A 39 3.51 9.94 -1.50
N VAL A 40 2.46 9.21 -1.12
CA VAL A 40 1.09 9.72 -1.20
C VAL A 40 0.71 10.38 0.11
N LYS A 41 -0.13 11.41 0.02
CA LYS A 41 -0.75 12.03 1.17
C LYS A 41 -2.22 11.65 1.28
N ARG A 42 -2.79 11.15 0.21
CA ARG A 42 -4.19 10.75 0.15
C ARG A 42 -4.27 9.43 -0.59
N VAL A 43 -5.16 8.58 -0.15
CA VAL A 43 -5.43 7.33 -0.85
C VAL A 43 -6.93 7.14 -0.96
N ASP A 44 -7.33 6.53 -2.06
CA ASP A 44 -8.72 6.18 -2.32
C ASP A 44 -9.04 4.89 -1.59
N LEU A 45 -10.11 4.90 -0.82
CA LEU A 45 -10.50 3.70 -0.06
C LEU A 45 -10.82 2.55 -0.99
N ASP A 46 -11.40 2.84 -2.16
CA ASP A 46 -11.68 1.78 -3.14
C ASP A 46 -10.39 1.13 -3.61
N LEU A 47 -9.34 1.94 -3.80
CA LEU A 47 -8.05 1.40 -4.20
C LEU A 47 -7.48 0.50 -3.12
N LEU A 48 -7.55 0.93 -1.87
CA LEU A 48 -7.08 0.11 -0.75
C LEU A 48 -7.85 -1.21 -0.68
N ASN A 49 -9.17 -1.12 -0.86
CA ASN A 49 -10.01 -2.32 -0.86
C ASN A 49 -9.57 -3.30 -1.95
N ASN A 50 -9.31 -2.79 -3.15
CA ASN A 50 -8.93 -3.65 -4.26
C ASN A 50 -7.55 -4.27 -4.04
N ILE A 51 -6.62 -3.50 -3.49
CA ILE A 51 -5.28 -4.02 -3.20
C ILE A 51 -5.38 -5.16 -2.17
N CYS A 52 -6.13 -4.94 -1.09
CA CYS A 52 -6.27 -5.97 -0.07
C CYS A 52 -6.91 -7.23 -0.64
N ARG A 53 -7.91 -7.06 -1.51
CA ARG A 53 -8.58 -8.20 -2.11
C ARG A 53 -7.63 -8.99 -3.02
N VAL A 54 -6.86 -8.28 -3.85
CA VAL A 54 -5.95 -8.93 -4.79
C VAL A 54 -4.82 -9.63 -4.05
N LEU A 55 -4.28 -9.01 -3.02
CA LEU A 55 -3.17 -9.58 -2.27
C LEU A 55 -3.61 -10.53 -1.17
N GLY A 56 -4.92 -10.61 -0.90
CA GLY A 56 -5.43 -11.50 0.12
C GLY A 56 -4.97 -11.12 1.52
N CYS A 57 -4.93 -9.83 1.82
CA CYS A 57 -4.45 -9.36 3.10
C CYS A 57 -5.47 -8.43 3.75
N ASP A 58 -5.27 -8.16 5.03
CA ASP A 58 -6.08 -7.18 5.76
C ASP A 58 -5.47 -5.80 5.61
N LEU A 59 -6.26 -4.77 5.91
CA LEU A 59 -5.77 -3.40 5.86
C LEU A 59 -4.59 -3.22 6.83
N SER A 60 -4.61 -3.89 7.97
CA SER A 60 -3.53 -3.79 8.94
C SER A 60 -2.21 -4.37 8.41
N ASP A 61 -2.28 -5.24 7.40
CA ASP A 61 -1.08 -5.74 6.75
C ASP A 61 -0.50 -4.72 5.79
N LEU A 62 -1.34 -3.83 5.27
CA LEU A 62 -0.94 -2.85 4.27
C LEU A 62 -0.53 -1.53 4.91
N LEU A 63 -1.24 -1.08 5.92
CA LEU A 63 -1.00 0.20 6.59
C LEU A 63 -0.62 -0.02 8.04
N GLU A 64 0.29 0.82 8.52
CA GLU A 64 0.74 0.74 9.90
C GLU A 64 0.82 2.16 10.47
N TYR A 65 0.27 2.35 11.64
CA TYR A 65 0.36 3.62 12.34
C TYR A 65 1.53 3.57 13.31
N GLN A 66 2.40 4.56 13.22
CA GLN A 66 3.53 4.71 14.12
C GLN A 66 3.40 6.03 14.83
N PRO A 67 3.12 6.02 16.14
CA PRO A 67 3.02 7.28 16.88
C PRO A 67 4.37 7.99 16.94
N ASP A 68 4.29 9.30 17.05
CA ASP A 68 5.49 10.12 17.17
C ASP A 68 6.07 9.92 18.56
N GLU A 69 7.29 9.42 18.62
CA GLU A 69 7.90 9.13 19.91
C GLU A 69 8.24 10.39 20.69
N GLU A 70 8.35 11.50 20.01
CA GLU A 70 8.67 12.75 20.69
C GLU A 70 7.51 13.31 21.48
N GLU A 71 6.34 12.75 21.33
CA GLU A 71 5.14 13.21 22.04
C GLU A 71 5.01 12.63 23.42
N LYS A 72 5.97 11.90 23.87
CA LYS A 72 5.90 11.29 25.19
C LYS A 72 6.01 12.30 26.31
#